data_51bae1e9f7da1ba77d5191536274d226
#
_entry.id   51bae1e9f7da1ba77d5191536274d226
#
_cell.length_a   1.000
_cell.length_b   1.000
_cell.length_c   1.000
_cell.angle_alpha   90.00
_cell.angle_beta   90.00
_cell.angle_gamma   90.00
#
_symmetry.space_group_name_H-M   'P 1'
#
loop_
_entity.id
_entity.type
_entity.pdbx_description
1 polymer ?
#
loop_
_entity_poly.entity_id
_entity_poly.type
_entity_poly.pdbx_seq_one_letter_code
_entity_poly.pdbx_strand_id
1 'polypeptide(L)'
;MGIALRVVVVAAIVAAVLGVAFLVLSNTSTFQITSIDAVATDHVSADDIQKLANVEEGTTLLNVDTNAITQNLMKNPWVASVNVEREFPDKLKISVTERTVEAVVVMSSRSVAWYLGEGEVWLEPVNLDVSDGQSADDVALEKATSVGAILITGVPATVDPAAGSKATDDVISAVRSYLDGFSSEFASQIVSFSAPSEASLSCVLSSGVEISLGSPSSISSKEDVIKSLLSEYPDELTYINVRVPSSPSYRKIDSSNVTEGSGATGGSASTTGEESSSKDSSTGTN
;
A
#
# COMPACT_ATOMS: atom_id res chain seq x y z
N MET A 1 -49.27 -33.10 32.77
CA MET A 1 -47.91 -33.59 32.47
C MET A 1 -47.80 -34.40 31.17
N GLY A 2 -48.86 -35.15 30.75
CA GLY A 2 -48.79 -36.03 29.56
C GLY A 2 -48.74 -35.30 28.18
N ILE A 3 -49.38 -34.14 28.01
CA ILE A 3 -49.45 -33.45 26.70
C ILE A 3 -48.12 -32.74 26.38
N ALA A 4 -47.52 -32.04 27.33
CA ALA A 4 -46.24 -31.39 27.14
C ALA A 4 -45.13 -32.41 26.82
N LEU A 5 -45.09 -33.56 27.47
CA LEU A 5 -44.11 -34.61 27.17
C LEU A 5 -44.30 -35.17 25.76
N ARG A 6 -45.55 -35.38 25.32
CA ARG A 6 -45.83 -35.84 23.95
C ARG A 6 -45.39 -34.85 22.90
N VAL A 7 -45.61 -33.55 23.12
CA VAL A 7 -45.14 -32.47 22.19
C VAL A 7 -43.62 -32.46 22.11
N VAL A 8 -42.92 -32.60 23.24
CA VAL A 8 -41.42 -32.65 23.23
C VAL A 8 -40.92 -33.90 22.49
N VAL A 9 -41.54 -35.06 22.69
CA VAL A 9 -41.15 -36.31 22.00
C VAL A 9 -41.40 -36.21 20.50
N VAL A 10 -42.55 -35.67 20.08
CA VAL A 10 -42.84 -35.46 18.64
C VAL A 10 -41.84 -34.46 18.04
N ALA A 11 -41.55 -33.36 18.70
CA ALA A 11 -40.55 -32.38 18.22
C ALA A 11 -39.16 -33.02 18.09
N ALA A 12 -38.75 -33.87 19.05
CA ALA A 12 -37.47 -34.57 18.98
C ALA A 12 -37.42 -35.58 17.81
N ILE A 13 -38.51 -36.30 17.54
CA ILE A 13 -38.59 -37.23 16.41
C ILE A 13 -38.52 -36.45 15.08
N VAL A 14 -39.27 -35.36 14.95
CA VAL A 14 -39.24 -34.51 13.75
C VAL A 14 -37.84 -33.94 13.53
N ALA A 15 -37.18 -33.44 14.57
CA ALA A 15 -35.81 -32.96 14.48
C ALA A 15 -34.83 -34.09 14.06
N ALA A 16 -34.97 -35.28 14.58
CA ALA A 16 -34.16 -36.41 14.19
C ALA A 16 -34.38 -36.84 12.73
N VAL A 17 -35.63 -36.88 12.25
CA VAL A 17 -35.96 -37.17 10.86
C VAL A 17 -35.39 -36.11 9.92
N LEU A 18 -35.54 -34.83 10.28
CA LEU A 18 -34.95 -33.70 9.48
C LEU A 18 -33.43 -33.77 9.48
N GLY A 19 -32.79 -34.13 10.60
CA GLY A 19 -31.34 -34.32 10.70
C GLY A 19 -30.85 -35.46 9.81
N VAL A 20 -31.52 -36.60 9.80
CA VAL A 20 -31.19 -37.73 8.91
C VAL A 20 -31.42 -37.35 7.43
N ALA A 21 -32.55 -36.71 7.13
CA ALA A 21 -32.83 -36.22 5.76
C ALA A 21 -31.77 -35.26 5.29
N PHE A 22 -31.31 -34.31 6.11
CA PHE A 22 -30.22 -33.38 5.80
C PHE A 22 -28.90 -34.12 5.54
N LEU A 23 -28.53 -35.09 6.38
CA LEU A 23 -27.33 -35.91 6.20
C LEU A 23 -27.37 -36.75 4.91
N VAL A 24 -28.50 -37.26 4.52
CA VAL A 24 -28.67 -38.00 3.25
C VAL A 24 -28.55 -37.04 2.08
N LEU A 25 -29.23 -35.90 2.12
CA LEU A 25 -29.19 -34.87 1.06
C LEU A 25 -27.80 -34.27 0.91
N SER A 26 -27.09 -34.01 2.00
CA SER A 26 -25.74 -33.43 1.97
C SER A 26 -24.68 -34.34 1.34
N ASN A 27 -24.97 -35.65 1.19
CA ASN A 27 -24.09 -36.62 0.56
C ASN A 27 -24.64 -37.17 -0.77
N THR A 28 -25.70 -36.58 -1.30
CA THR A 28 -26.32 -37.03 -2.56
C THR A 28 -25.68 -36.27 -3.74
N SER A 29 -25.45 -36.96 -4.84
CA SER A 29 -24.89 -36.39 -6.08
C SER A 29 -25.70 -35.24 -6.69
N THR A 30 -26.93 -35.06 -6.29
CA THR A 30 -27.83 -33.98 -6.76
C THR A 30 -27.29 -32.59 -6.41
N PHE A 31 -26.56 -32.43 -5.30
CA PHE A 31 -25.98 -31.18 -4.86
C PHE A 31 -24.46 -31.16 -4.92
N GLN A 32 -23.87 -32.16 -5.59
CA GLN A 32 -22.44 -32.22 -5.81
C GLN A 32 -22.00 -31.04 -6.66
N ILE A 33 -20.93 -30.37 -6.25
CA ILE A 33 -20.36 -29.25 -7.00
C ILE A 33 -19.76 -29.80 -8.30
N THR A 34 -20.37 -29.47 -9.43
CA THR A 34 -19.91 -29.86 -10.77
C THR A 34 -19.15 -28.74 -11.45
N SER A 35 -19.36 -27.49 -11.03
CA SER A 35 -18.64 -26.34 -11.58
C SER A 35 -18.37 -25.29 -10.52
N ILE A 36 -17.18 -24.67 -10.64
CA ILE A 36 -16.79 -23.50 -9.84
C ILE A 36 -16.70 -22.33 -10.80
N ASP A 37 -17.58 -21.35 -10.61
CA ASP A 37 -17.55 -20.07 -11.35
C ASP A 37 -16.65 -19.10 -10.58
N ALA A 38 -15.40 -18.97 -11.03
CA ALA A 38 -14.41 -18.09 -10.44
C ALA A 38 -14.30 -16.80 -11.27
N VAL A 39 -14.61 -15.66 -10.66
CA VAL A 39 -14.52 -14.35 -11.31
C VAL A 39 -13.09 -13.84 -11.19
N ALA A 40 -12.36 -13.82 -12.31
CA ALA A 40 -11.00 -13.28 -12.38
C ALA A 40 -11.00 -11.76 -12.15
N THR A 41 -9.88 -11.28 -11.62
CA THR A 41 -9.57 -9.86 -11.44
C THR A 41 -8.23 -9.55 -12.13
N ASP A 42 -7.70 -8.34 -11.99
CA ASP A 42 -6.49 -7.93 -12.70
C ASP A 42 -5.25 -8.71 -12.28
N HIS A 43 -5.12 -9.06 -10.97
CA HIS A 43 -3.96 -9.76 -10.41
C HIS A 43 -4.27 -11.18 -9.94
N VAL A 44 -5.55 -11.59 -9.91
CA VAL A 44 -5.94 -12.94 -9.47
C VAL A 44 -6.72 -13.64 -10.56
N SER A 45 -6.10 -14.62 -11.21
CA SER A 45 -6.74 -15.37 -12.29
C SER A 45 -7.83 -16.30 -11.77
N ALA A 46 -8.80 -16.64 -12.63
CA ALA A 46 -9.84 -17.62 -12.30
C ALA A 46 -9.24 -18.99 -11.94
N ASP A 47 -8.16 -19.39 -12.61
CA ASP A 47 -7.45 -20.63 -12.33
C ASP A 47 -6.80 -20.64 -10.95
N ASP A 48 -6.23 -19.49 -10.51
CA ASP A 48 -5.65 -19.36 -9.19
C ASP A 48 -6.72 -19.39 -8.10
N ILE A 49 -7.87 -18.74 -8.34
CA ILE A 49 -9.02 -18.81 -7.43
C ILE A 49 -9.47 -20.26 -7.26
N GLN A 50 -9.64 -21.01 -8.35
CA GLN A 50 -10.08 -22.41 -8.30
C GLN A 50 -9.05 -23.30 -7.58
N LYS A 51 -7.76 -23.14 -7.87
CA LYS A 51 -6.68 -23.91 -7.21
C LYS A 51 -6.59 -23.61 -5.72
N LEU A 52 -6.66 -22.32 -5.35
CA LEU A 52 -6.59 -21.90 -3.93
C LEU A 52 -7.85 -22.29 -3.16
N ALA A 53 -9.02 -22.25 -3.79
CA ALA A 53 -10.27 -22.70 -3.17
C ALA A 53 -10.19 -24.15 -2.71
N ASN A 54 -9.41 -24.99 -3.42
CA ASN A 54 -9.10 -26.38 -3.07
C ASN A 54 -10.35 -27.19 -2.66
N VAL A 55 -11.39 -27.12 -3.50
CA VAL A 55 -12.63 -27.88 -3.28
C VAL A 55 -12.40 -29.33 -3.67
N GLU A 56 -12.55 -30.24 -2.72
CA GLU A 56 -12.35 -31.69 -2.95
C GLU A 56 -13.45 -32.26 -3.84
N GLU A 57 -13.11 -33.27 -4.67
CA GLU A 57 -14.08 -34.00 -5.47
C GLU A 57 -15.12 -34.69 -4.58
N GLY A 58 -16.37 -34.65 -4.98
CA GLY A 58 -17.48 -35.20 -4.19
C GLY A 58 -18.06 -34.23 -3.14
N THR A 59 -17.46 -33.07 -2.95
CA THR A 59 -18.03 -32.02 -2.09
C THR A 59 -19.36 -31.53 -2.67
N THR A 60 -20.33 -31.33 -1.80
CA THR A 60 -21.65 -30.81 -2.17
C THR A 60 -21.84 -29.36 -1.70
N LEU A 61 -22.78 -28.63 -2.31
CA LEU A 61 -23.13 -27.27 -1.86
C LEU A 61 -23.61 -27.22 -0.40
N LEU A 62 -24.09 -28.35 0.16
CA LEU A 62 -24.59 -28.41 1.52
C LEU A 62 -23.49 -28.63 2.57
N ASN A 63 -22.38 -29.30 2.20
CA ASN A 63 -21.27 -29.61 3.10
C ASN A 63 -20.00 -28.85 2.83
N VAL A 64 -19.92 -28.04 1.75
CA VAL A 64 -18.76 -27.23 1.43
C VAL A 64 -18.43 -26.24 2.55
N ASP A 65 -17.17 -26.25 2.99
CA ASP A 65 -16.64 -25.30 3.97
C ASP A 65 -16.21 -23.99 3.30
N THR A 66 -17.13 -23.04 3.24
CA THR A 66 -16.86 -21.72 2.66
C THR A 66 -15.86 -20.90 3.47
N ASN A 67 -15.71 -21.18 4.78
CA ASN A 67 -14.71 -20.51 5.60
C ASN A 67 -13.29 -20.98 5.25
N ALA A 68 -13.11 -22.29 5.04
CA ALA A 68 -11.84 -22.84 4.60
C ALA A 68 -11.44 -22.28 3.23
N ILE A 69 -12.39 -22.20 2.28
CA ILE A 69 -12.18 -21.56 0.98
C ILE A 69 -11.72 -20.11 1.14
N THR A 70 -12.44 -19.32 1.95
CA THR A 70 -12.11 -17.93 2.22
C THR A 70 -10.69 -17.80 2.80
N GLN A 71 -10.35 -18.60 3.81
CA GLN A 71 -9.02 -18.58 4.43
C GLN A 71 -7.90 -18.95 3.45
N ASN A 72 -8.17 -19.89 2.53
CA ASN A 72 -7.19 -20.29 1.53
C ASN A 72 -6.96 -19.18 0.50
N LEU A 73 -8.01 -18.54 0.02
CA LEU A 73 -7.93 -17.45 -0.94
C LEU A 73 -7.27 -16.20 -0.33
N MET A 74 -7.51 -15.92 0.94
CA MET A 74 -6.87 -14.80 1.65
C MET A 74 -5.37 -14.99 1.89
N LYS A 75 -4.79 -16.17 1.57
CA LYS A 75 -3.32 -16.34 1.54
C LYS A 75 -2.68 -15.63 0.35
N ASN A 76 -3.45 -15.33 -0.70
CA ASN A 76 -2.98 -14.50 -1.80
C ASN A 76 -2.94 -13.03 -1.31
N PRO A 77 -1.77 -12.34 -1.38
CA PRO A 77 -1.62 -10.97 -0.89
C PRO A 77 -2.58 -9.98 -1.53
N TRP A 78 -2.93 -10.19 -2.80
CA TRP A 78 -3.82 -9.34 -3.56
C TRP A 78 -5.30 -9.45 -3.12
N VAL A 79 -5.67 -10.49 -2.37
CA VAL A 79 -7.05 -10.70 -1.95
C VAL A 79 -7.36 -9.91 -0.68
N ALA A 80 -8.23 -8.91 -0.77
CA ALA A 80 -8.76 -8.15 0.37
C ALA A 80 -9.96 -8.84 1.01
N SER A 81 -10.87 -9.36 0.19
CA SER A 81 -12.06 -10.08 0.65
C SER A 81 -12.50 -11.13 -0.35
N VAL A 82 -13.27 -12.11 0.13
CA VAL A 82 -13.78 -13.23 -0.65
C VAL A 82 -15.27 -13.35 -0.42
N ASN A 83 -16.03 -13.50 -1.48
CA ASN A 83 -17.44 -13.83 -1.44
C ASN A 83 -17.66 -15.18 -2.10
N VAL A 84 -18.25 -16.12 -1.35
CA VAL A 84 -18.56 -17.48 -1.80
C VAL A 84 -20.07 -17.69 -1.78
N GLU A 85 -20.66 -17.83 -2.95
CA GLU A 85 -22.09 -18.00 -3.17
C GLU A 85 -22.41 -19.43 -3.63
N ARG A 86 -23.45 -20.04 -3.03
CA ARG A 86 -23.95 -21.35 -3.44
C ARG A 86 -25.06 -21.16 -4.46
N GLU A 87 -24.82 -21.50 -5.71
CA GLU A 87 -25.80 -21.47 -6.77
C GLU A 87 -26.36 -22.90 -6.99
N PHE A 88 -27.50 -23.16 -6.37
CA PHE A 88 -28.15 -24.47 -6.49
C PHE A 88 -28.61 -24.74 -7.94
N PRO A 89 -28.52 -26.02 -8.42
CA PRO A 89 -28.27 -27.20 -7.59
C PRO A 89 -26.80 -27.59 -7.40
N ASP A 90 -25.86 -27.16 -8.24
CA ASP A 90 -24.54 -27.78 -8.36
C ASP A 90 -23.37 -26.84 -8.67
N LYS A 91 -23.56 -25.50 -8.54
CA LYS A 91 -22.54 -24.51 -8.83
C LYS A 91 -22.08 -23.76 -7.59
N LEU A 92 -20.78 -23.53 -7.50
CA LEU A 92 -20.18 -22.66 -6.50
C LEU A 92 -19.58 -21.44 -7.21
N LYS A 93 -20.10 -20.25 -6.88
CA LYS A 93 -19.55 -19.00 -7.41
C LYS A 93 -18.60 -18.38 -6.38
N ILE A 94 -17.42 -18.04 -6.82
CA ILE A 94 -16.36 -17.42 -6.00
C ILE A 94 -15.95 -16.11 -6.64
N SER A 95 -16.08 -15.02 -5.92
CA SER A 95 -15.59 -13.70 -6.31
C SER A 95 -14.66 -13.14 -5.25
N VAL A 96 -13.60 -12.49 -5.69
CA VAL A 96 -12.62 -11.84 -4.81
C VAL A 96 -12.64 -10.34 -5.06
N THR A 97 -12.34 -9.57 -4.01
CA THR A 97 -12.04 -8.14 -4.13
C THR A 97 -10.54 -7.98 -3.94
N GLU A 98 -9.88 -7.31 -4.85
CA GLU A 98 -8.45 -7.03 -4.73
C GLU A 98 -8.16 -5.91 -3.73
N ARG A 99 -6.95 -5.95 -3.14
CA ARG A 99 -6.41 -4.85 -2.35
C ARG A 99 -6.01 -3.71 -3.28
N THR A 100 -6.39 -2.50 -2.89
CA THR A 100 -5.84 -1.28 -3.50
C THR A 100 -4.37 -1.13 -3.14
N VAL A 101 -3.55 -0.72 -4.11
CA VAL A 101 -2.16 -0.32 -3.85
C VAL A 101 -2.18 1.07 -3.21
N GLU A 102 -1.64 1.21 -2.00
CA GLU A 102 -1.54 2.49 -1.29
C GLU A 102 -0.19 3.17 -1.54
N ALA A 103 0.88 2.37 -1.68
CA ALA A 103 2.22 2.91 -1.95
C ALA A 103 3.07 1.99 -2.82
N VAL A 104 4.00 2.61 -3.58
CA VAL A 104 5.19 1.96 -4.13
C VAL A 104 6.36 2.31 -3.22
N VAL A 105 6.97 1.29 -2.61
CA VAL A 105 8.04 1.46 -1.62
C VAL A 105 9.37 1.06 -2.22
N VAL A 106 10.30 2.01 -2.32
CA VAL A 106 11.66 1.80 -2.86
C VAL A 106 12.66 1.73 -1.71
N MET A 107 13.38 0.61 -1.64
CA MET A 107 14.43 0.42 -0.65
C MET A 107 15.64 1.30 -0.95
N SER A 108 16.41 1.64 0.07
CA SER A 108 17.59 2.53 -0.05
C SER A 108 18.65 2.01 -1.02
N SER A 109 18.67 0.70 -1.30
CA SER A 109 19.50 0.09 -2.34
C SER A 109 19.09 0.49 -3.77
N ARG A 110 17.88 1.07 -3.95
CA ARG A 110 17.26 1.42 -5.25
C ARG A 110 17.14 0.26 -6.26
N SER A 111 17.41 -0.95 -5.83
CA SER A 111 17.32 -2.14 -6.67
C SER A 111 16.07 -2.97 -6.42
N VAL A 112 15.36 -2.69 -5.34
CA VAL A 112 14.16 -3.42 -4.91
C VAL A 112 13.06 -2.44 -4.57
N ALA A 113 11.92 -2.62 -5.21
CA ALA A 113 10.68 -1.91 -4.87
C ALA A 113 9.57 -2.91 -4.63
N TRP A 114 8.57 -2.52 -3.86
CA TRP A 114 7.42 -3.34 -3.50
C TRP A 114 6.13 -2.54 -3.54
N TYR A 115 5.04 -3.19 -3.92
CA TYR A 115 3.71 -2.66 -3.69
C TYR A 115 3.31 -2.89 -2.23
N LEU A 116 2.86 -1.82 -1.58
CA LEU A 116 2.21 -1.84 -0.28
C LEU A 116 0.72 -1.58 -0.49
N GLY A 117 -0.11 -2.53 -0.11
CA GLY A 117 -1.55 -2.47 -0.30
C GLY A 117 -2.31 -2.10 0.96
N GLU A 118 -3.60 -1.90 0.77
CA GLU A 118 -4.57 -1.62 1.84
C GLU A 118 -4.39 -2.55 3.04
N GLY A 119 -4.41 -1.94 4.23
CA GLY A 119 -4.17 -2.64 5.49
C GLY A 119 -2.70 -2.93 5.75
N GLU A 120 -1.79 -2.18 5.12
CA GLU A 120 -0.34 -2.29 5.32
C GLU A 120 0.21 -3.69 4.96
N VAL A 121 -0.32 -4.31 3.91
CA VAL A 121 0.11 -5.64 3.47
C VAL A 121 1.07 -5.51 2.28
N TRP A 122 2.24 -6.13 2.39
CA TRP A 122 3.17 -6.27 1.27
C TRP A 122 2.56 -7.18 0.19
N LEU A 123 2.39 -6.67 -1.03
CA LEU A 123 1.75 -7.40 -2.12
C LEU A 123 2.78 -8.23 -2.90
N GLU A 124 3.55 -7.56 -3.73
CA GLU A 124 4.58 -8.20 -4.55
C GLU A 124 5.74 -7.25 -4.87
N PRO A 125 6.90 -7.78 -5.28
CA PRO A 125 8.00 -6.94 -5.75
C PRO A 125 7.64 -6.24 -7.05
N VAL A 126 8.08 -4.98 -7.17
CA VAL A 126 7.91 -4.14 -8.37
C VAL A 126 9.19 -4.20 -9.20
N ASN A 127 9.06 -4.56 -10.47
CA ASN A 127 10.16 -4.45 -11.40
C ASN A 127 10.29 -2.97 -11.87
N LEU A 128 11.43 -2.38 -11.60
CA LEU A 128 11.81 -1.06 -12.08
C LEU A 128 12.68 -1.22 -13.33
N ASP A 129 12.04 -1.26 -14.50
CA ASP A 129 12.73 -1.30 -15.78
C ASP A 129 13.32 0.07 -16.10
N VAL A 130 14.51 0.34 -15.55
CA VAL A 130 15.22 1.61 -15.69
C VAL A 130 15.90 1.65 -17.05
N SER A 131 15.46 2.54 -17.93
CA SER A 131 16.09 2.82 -19.21
C SER A 131 17.28 3.77 -19.06
N ASP A 132 18.16 3.82 -20.08
CA ASP A 132 19.31 4.73 -20.09
C ASP A 132 18.88 6.19 -19.91
N GLY A 133 19.37 6.82 -18.85
CA GLY A 133 19.10 8.21 -18.50
C GLY A 133 17.91 8.45 -17.56
N GLN A 134 17.18 7.39 -17.16
CA GLN A 134 16.14 7.49 -16.13
C GLN A 134 16.71 7.12 -14.75
N SER A 135 16.14 7.71 -13.70
CA SER A 135 16.42 7.24 -12.33
C SER A 135 15.41 6.17 -11.91
N ALA A 136 15.80 5.29 -11.00
CA ALA A 136 14.88 4.30 -10.42
C ALA A 136 13.69 4.95 -9.69
N ASP A 137 13.94 6.12 -9.08
CA ASP A 137 12.91 6.88 -8.37
C ASP A 137 11.88 7.49 -9.35
N ASP A 138 12.29 7.91 -10.57
CA ASP A 138 11.37 8.41 -11.60
C ASP A 138 10.45 7.28 -12.11
N VAL A 139 11.04 6.12 -12.40
CA VAL A 139 10.27 4.93 -12.84
C VAL A 139 9.30 4.48 -11.75
N ALA A 140 9.75 4.51 -10.49
CA ALA A 140 8.89 4.15 -9.36
C ALA A 140 7.75 5.16 -9.16
N LEU A 141 8.02 6.46 -9.37
CA LEU A 141 6.99 7.51 -9.31
C LEU A 141 5.95 7.35 -10.41
N GLU A 142 6.39 7.05 -11.63
CA GLU A 142 5.47 6.75 -12.74
C GLU A 142 4.58 5.55 -12.43
N LYS A 143 5.17 4.46 -11.91
CA LYS A 143 4.40 3.28 -11.47
C LYS A 143 3.42 3.62 -10.35
N ALA A 144 3.84 4.35 -9.32
CA ALA A 144 2.96 4.78 -8.24
C ALA A 144 1.79 5.62 -8.77
N THR A 145 2.08 6.58 -9.62
CA THR A 145 1.06 7.45 -10.23
C THR A 145 0.08 6.66 -11.09
N SER A 146 0.54 5.66 -11.85
CA SER A 146 -0.30 4.84 -12.73
C SER A 146 -1.35 4.02 -11.97
N VAL A 147 -1.07 3.66 -10.72
CA VAL A 147 -1.99 2.91 -9.85
C VAL A 147 -2.69 3.80 -8.81
N GLY A 148 -2.48 5.12 -8.87
CA GLY A 148 -3.06 6.07 -7.92
C GLY A 148 -2.50 5.98 -6.50
N ALA A 149 -1.27 5.47 -6.36
CA ALA A 149 -0.58 5.28 -5.10
C ALA A 149 0.47 6.37 -4.86
N ILE A 150 0.95 6.50 -3.62
CA ILE A 150 2.09 7.37 -3.30
C ILE A 150 3.42 6.62 -3.49
N LEU A 151 4.49 7.37 -3.72
CA LEU A 151 5.84 6.83 -3.72
C LEU A 151 6.47 6.99 -2.33
N ILE A 152 7.10 5.93 -1.79
CA ILE A 152 7.92 5.99 -0.57
C ILE A 152 9.34 5.57 -0.94
N THR A 153 10.32 6.48 -0.80
CA THR A 153 11.71 6.24 -1.16
C THR A 153 12.63 6.22 0.06
N GLY A 154 13.85 5.72 -0.14
CA GLY A 154 14.89 5.77 0.88
C GLY A 154 14.66 4.84 2.08
N VAL A 155 13.69 3.95 2.01
CA VAL A 155 13.38 3.00 3.09
C VAL A 155 14.61 2.13 3.38
N PRO A 156 15.05 2.01 4.65
CA PRO A 156 16.24 1.24 4.99
C PRO A 156 16.18 -0.20 4.53
N ALA A 157 17.31 -0.75 4.09
CA ALA A 157 17.41 -2.16 3.66
C ALA A 157 17.21 -3.17 4.82
N THR A 158 17.04 -2.71 6.04
CA THR A 158 16.63 -3.53 7.19
C THR A 158 15.15 -3.88 7.17
N VAL A 159 14.33 -3.15 6.39
CA VAL A 159 12.95 -3.52 6.09
C VAL A 159 12.98 -4.70 5.12
N ASP A 160 12.39 -5.82 5.53
CA ASP A 160 12.40 -7.08 4.76
C ASP A 160 10.96 -7.46 4.37
N PRO A 161 10.46 -6.93 3.25
CA PRO A 161 9.10 -7.20 2.81
C PRO A 161 8.94 -8.66 2.37
N ALA A 162 7.84 -9.27 2.79
CA ALA A 162 7.42 -10.58 2.33
C ALA A 162 5.96 -10.56 1.89
N ALA A 163 5.66 -11.14 0.72
CA ALA A 163 4.32 -11.16 0.16
C ALA A 163 3.29 -11.72 1.16
N GLY A 164 2.23 -10.96 1.42
CA GLY A 164 1.19 -11.28 2.39
C GLY A 164 1.51 -10.92 3.84
N SER A 165 2.73 -10.49 4.16
CA SER A 165 3.08 -10.01 5.51
C SER A 165 2.64 -8.56 5.72
N LYS A 166 2.42 -8.19 6.99
CA LYS A 166 2.18 -6.80 7.35
C LYS A 166 3.48 -6.01 7.42
N ALA A 167 3.45 -4.78 6.92
CA ALA A 167 4.52 -3.80 7.10
C ALA A 167 4.42 -3.20 8.51
N THR A 168 5.15 -3.77 9.46
CA THR A 168 5.15 -3.34 10.87
C THR A 168 6.40 -2.53 11.23
N ASP A 169 7.19 -2.17 10.25
CA ASP A 169 8.43 -1.41 10.44
C ASP A 169 8.13 0.01 10.88
N ASP A 170 8.91 0.51 11.85
CA ASP A 170 8.71 1.83 12.45
C ASP A 170 8.72 2.96 11.40
N VAL A 171 9.54 2.83 10.37
CA VAL A 171 9.64 3.82 9.29
C VAL A 171 8.37 3.87 8.43
N ILE A 172 7.76 2.72 8.12
CA ILE A 172 6.50 2.65 7.38
C ILE A 172 5.36 3.16 8.27
N SER A 173 5.33 2.73 9.53
CA SER A 173 4.35 3.20 10.52
C SER A 173 4.43 4.73 10.74
N ALA A 174 5.61 5.31 10.65
CA ALA A 174 5.82 6.75 10.75
C ALA A 174 5.26 7.50 9.54
N VAL A 175 5.42 6.98 8.32
CA VAL A 175 4.77 7.54 7.11
C VAL A 175 3.25 7.45 7.25
N ARG A 176 2.73 6.30 7.68
CA ARG A 176 1.30 6.11 7.91
C ARG A 176 0.74 7.11 8.92
N SER A 177 1.48 7.34 10.01
CA SER A 177 1.08 8.32 11.03
C SER A 177 0.92 9.75 10.46
N TYR A 178 1.75 10.13 9.49
CA TYR A 178 1.59 11.40 8.79
C TYR A 178 0.36 11.41 7.88
N LEU A 179 0.15 10.35 7.09
CA LEU A 179 -1.02 10.25 6.20
C LEU A 179 -2.33 10.29 6.97
N ASP A 180 -2.40 9.60 8.11
CA ASP A 180 -3.58 9.57 8.97
C ASP A 180 -3.77 10.85 9.80
N GLY A 181 -2.67 11.54 10.11
CA GLY A 181 -2.67 12.75 10.93
C GLY A 181 -2.86 14.05 10.15
N PHE A 182 -2.61 14.06 8.86
CA PHE A 182 -2.90 15.19 7.99
C PHE A 182 -4.36 15.21 7.59
N SER A 183 -4.88 16.41 7.28
CA SER A 183 -6.18 16.51 6.63
C SER A 183 -6.16 15.83 5.27
N SER A 184 -7.28 15.24 4.87
CA SER A 184 -7.40 14.56 3.57
C SER A 184 -7.10 15.49 2.38
N GLU A 185 -7.44 16.79 2.51
CA GLU A 185 -7.12 17.82 1.54
C GLU A 185 -5.61 18.01 1.38
N PHE A 186 -4.85 18.03 2.47
CA PHE A 186 -3.40 18.19 2.43
C PHE A 186 -2.72 16.89 2.01
N ALA A 187 -3.13 15.76 2.56
CA ALA A 187 -2.59 14.44 2.23
C ALA A 187 -2.71 14.13 0.72
N SER A 188 -3.81 14.54 0.08
CA SER A 188 -4.01 14.34 -1.38
C SER A 188 -3.05 15.13 -2.27
N GLN A 189 -2.35 16.13 -1.73
CA GLN A 189 -1.34 16.88 -2.45
C GLN A 189 0.05 16.23 -2.40
N ILE A 190 0.24 15.24 -1.52
CA ILE A 190 1.53 14.56 -1.35
C ILE A 190 1.67 13.49 -2.43
N VAL A 191 2.74 13.56 -3.21
CA VAL A 191 3.06 12.60 -4.28
C VAL A 191 4.12 11.59 -3.83
N SER A 192 5.00 11.98 -2.91
CA SER A 192 6.03 11.08 -2.41
C SER A 192 6.47 11.41 -0.97
N PHE A 193 6.96 10.35 -0.29
CA PHE A 193 7.72 10.46 0.95
C PHE A 193 9.14 9.97 0.75
N SER A 194 10.09 10.60 1.43
CA SER A 194 11.42 10.04 1.67
C SER A 194 11.53 9.64 3.13
N ALA A 195 11.85 8.37 3.37
CA ALA A 195 11.75 7.73 4.68
C ALA A 195 13.06 6.99 5.08
N PRO A 196 14.21 7.71 5.17
CA PRO A 196 15.48 7.07 5.55
C PRO A 196 15.53 6.65 7.02
N SER A 197 14.72 7.26 7.86
CA SER A 197 14.51 6.89 9.26
C SER A 197 13.24 7.55 9.80
N GLU A 198 12.71 7.03 10.90
CA GLU A 198 11.55 7.61 11.59
C GLU A 198 11.72 9.10 11.95
N ALA A 199 12.95 9.53 12.28
CA ALA A 199 13.25 10.91 12.65
C ALA A 199 13.58 11.82 11.47
N SER A 200 13.64 11.30 10.24
CA SER A 200 14.14 12.04 9.06
C SER A 200 13.19 11.91 7.87
N LEU A 201 11.88 11.99 8.16
CA LEU A 201 10.87 11.96 7.11
C LEU A 201 10.78 13.30 6.39
N SER A 202 10.64 13.25 5.07
CA SER A 202 10.23 14.37 4.22
C SER A 202 9.18 13.94 3.22
N CYS A 203 8.45 14.90 2.65
CA CYS A 203 7.50 14.63 1.58
C CYS A 203 7.65 15.67 0.48
N VAL A 204 7.16 15.33 -0.71
CA VAL A 204 7.08 16.23 -1.86
C VAL A 204 5.62 16.39 -2.24
N LEU A 205 5.19 17.63 -2.41
CA LEU A 205 3.86 17.97 -2.89
C LEU A 205 3.78 17.91 -4.42
N SER A 206 2.59 17.80 -4.96
CA SER A 206 2.33 17.88 -6.40
C SER A 206 2.77 19.20 -7.04
N SER A 207 2.92 20.27 -6.23
CA SER A 207 3.52 21.54 -6.63
C SER A 207 5.05 21.50 -6.77
N GLY A 208 5.70 20.39 -6.38
CA GLY A 208 7.16 20.24 -6.37
C GLY A 208 7.84 20.78 -5.09
N VAL A 209 7.09 21.28 -4.12
CA VAL A 209 7.65 21.76 -2.84
C VAL A 209 8.06 20.57 -1.98
N GLU A 210 9.31 20.52 -1.59
CA GLU A 210 9.84 19.54 -0.64
C GLU A 210 9.62 20.02 0.79
N ILE A 211 9.12 19.14 1.67
CA ILE A 211 8.82 19.45 3.07
C ILE A 211 9.56 18.48 4.00
N SER A 212 10.48 19.01 4.80
CA SER A 212 11.15 18.26 5.86
C SER A 212 10.26 18.19 7.10
N LEU A 213 9.75 17.00 7.38
CA LEU A 213 8.76 16.74 8.43
C LEU A 213 9.40 16.30 9.75
N GLY A 214 10.47 15.50 9.69
CA GLY A 214 11.06 14.83 10.86
C GLY A 214 10.16 13.74 11.42
N SER A 215 10.20 13.51 12.74
CA SER A 215 9.38 12.50 13.43
C SER A 215 7.88 12.83 13.39
N PRO A 216 6.98 11.82 13.42
CA PRO A 216 5.52 12.02 13.36
C PRO A 216 4.95 12.51 14.69
N SER A 217 5.33 13.71 15.09
CA SER A 217 4.85 14.42 16.28
C SER A 217 4.28 15.77 15.90
N SER A 218 3.27 16.25 16.62
CA SER A 218 2.63 17.55 16.39
C SER A 218 2.18 17.77 14.93
N ILE A 219 1.63 16.73 14.30
CA ILE A 219 1.34 16.67 12.85
C ILE A 219 0.40 17.83 12.45
N SER A 220 -0.68 18.05 13.20
CA SER A 220 -1.62 19.15 12.94
C SER A 220 -0.92 20.52 12.96
N SER A 221 -0.05 20.77 13.96
CA SER A 221 0.70 22.04 14.03
C SER A 221 1.68 22.20 12.87
N LYS A 222 2.27 21.11 12.40
CA LYS A 222 3.12 21.12 11.20
C LYS A 222 2.30 21.48 9.97
N GLU A 223 1.14 20.87 9.80
CA GLU A 223 0.25 21.15 8.68
C GLU A 223 -0.19 22.61 8.67
N ASP A 224 -0.60 23.16 9.82
CA ASP A 224 -1.01 24.55 9.95
C ASP A 224 0.10 25.52 9.51
N VAL A 225 1.35 25.25 9.93
CA VAL A 225 2.51 26.06 9.53
C VAL A 225 2.79 25.92 8.03
N ILE A 226 2.73 24.72 7.48
CA ILE A 226 2.93 24.47 6.04
C ILE A 226 1.89 25.25 5.23
N LYS A 227 0.59 25.08 5.57
CA LYS A 227 -0.51 25.79 4.89
C LYS A 227 -0.36 27.32 4.97
N SER A 228 0.05 27.82 6.12
CA SER A 228 0.30 29.26 6.30
C SER A 228 1.41 29.75 5.38
N LEU A 229 2.54 29.04 5.31
CA LEU A 229 3.66 29.41 4.44
C LEU A 229 3.31 29.30 2.95
N LEU A 230 2.60 28.25 2.54
CA LEU A 230 2.15 28.10 1.15
C LEU A 230 1.16 29.20 0.75
N SER A 231 0.32 29.66 1.68
CA SER A 231 -0.62 30.77 1.45
C SER A 231 0.07 32.13 1.42
N GLU A 232 1.12 32.33 2.24
CA GLU A 232 1.88 33.56 2.30
C GLU A 232 2.78 33.77 1.08
N TYR A 233 3.30 32.64 0.53
CA TYR A 233 4.24 32.65 -0.59
C TYR A 233 3.77 31.69 -1.71
N PRO A 234 2.66 32.00 -2.39
CA PRO A 234 2.10 31.12 -3.43
C PRO A 234 3.09 30.98 -4.60
N ASP A 235 3.40 29.73 -4.95
CA ASP A 235 4.31 29.35 -6.04
C ASP A 235 5.76 29.88 -5.93
N GLU A 236 6.13 30.43 -4.76
CA GLU A 236 7.47 30.94 -4.52
C GLU A 236 8.39 29.99 -3.74
N LEU A 237 7.82 28.93 -3.13
CA LEU A 237 8.57 28.05 -2.24
C LEU A 237 9.06 26.80 -2.98
N THR A 238 10.32 26.40 -2.68
CA THR A 238 10.90 25.13 -3.14
C THR A 238 11.10 24.14 -1.99
N TYR A 239 11.25 24.64 -0.77
CA TYR A 239 11.54 23.83 0.41
C TYR A 239 10.95 24.45 1.67
N ILE A 240 10.38 23.60 2.54
CA ILE A 240 9.88 24.00 3.85
C ILE A 240 10.42 22.99 4.89
N ASN A 241 10.92 23.49 6.02
CA ASN A 241 11.33 22.66 7.15
C ASN A 241 10.43 22.96 8.36
N VAL A 242 9.65 21.96 8.77
CA VAL A 242 8.72 22.00 9.90
C VAL A 242 9.04 20.95 10.95
N ARG A 243 10.27 20.44 11.00
CA ARG A 243 10.69 19.50 12.05
C ARG A 243 10.39 20.05 13.45
N VAL A 244 10.53 21.34 13.60
CA VAL A 244 10.14 22.11 14.78
C VAL A 244 9.11 23.16 14.35
N PRO A 245 7.80 22.94 14.55
CA PRO A 245 6.75 23.84 14.04
C PRO A 245 6.83 25.28 14.56
N SER A 246 7.37 25.47 15.76
CA SER A 246 7.55 26.81 16.37
C SER A 246 8.71 27.60 15.77
N SER A 247 9.55 26.98 14.96
CA SER A 247 10.71 27.63 14.31
C SER A 247 10.91 27.09 12.90
N PRO A 248 9.95 27.30 12.00
CA PRO A 248 10.06 26.83 10.62
C PRO A 248 11.13 27.58 9.85
N SER A 249 11.67 26.93 8.82
CA SER A 249 12.54 27.59 7.84
C SER A 249 12.11 27.17 6.42
N TYR A 250 12.36 28.04 5.45
CA TYR A 250 11.95 27.80 4.07
C TYR A 250 12.94 28.40 3.07
N ARG A 251 12.87 27.93 1.82
CA ARG A 251 13.59 28.52 0.69
C ARG A 251 12.59 28.94 -0.37
N LYS A 252 12.87 30.11 -0.95
CA LYS A 252 12.13 30.63 -2.10
C LYS A 252 12.86 30.33 -3.40
N ILE A 253 12.11 30.33 -4.49
CA ILE A 253 12.66 30.34 -5.85
C ILE A 253 13.45 31.64 -6.00
N ASP A 254 14.78 31.53 -6.14
CA ASP A 254 15.59 32.66 -6.50
C ASP A 254 15.63 32.74 -8.03
N SER A 255 15.02 33.78 -8.58
CA SER A 255 14.83 33.96 -10.02
C SER A 255 16.15 34.01 -10.82
N SER A 256 17.29 34.14 -10.13
CA SER A 256 18.62 34.15 -10.75
C SER A 256 19.23 32.77 -11.00
N ASN A 257 18.68 31.70 -10.39
CA ASN A 257 19.25 30.34 -10.39
C ASN A 257 18.27 29.24 -10.85
N VAL A 258 17.13 29.61 -11.40
CA VAL A 258 16.16 28.61 -11.91
C VAL A 258 16.59 28.14 -13.29
N THR A 259 17.32 27.04 -13.34
CA THR A 259 17.36 26.20 -14.54
C THR A 259 16.07 25.40 -14.56
N GLU A 260 15.34 25.42 -15.69
CA GLU A 260 14.16 24.55 -15.87
C GLU A 260 14.59 23.08 -15.69
N GLY A 261 14.49 22.58 -14.47
CA GLY A 261 14.65 21.17 -14.14
C GLY A 261 13.29 20.51 -14.10
N SER A 262 13.15 19.39 -14.74
CA SER A 262 12.00 18.50 -14.59
C SER A 262 11.82 18.20 -13.08
N GLY A 263 10.80 18.80 -12.47
CA GLY A 263 10.51 18.64 -11.05
C GLY A 263 10.27 17.17 -10.71
N ALA A 264 10.75 16.81 -9.53
CA ALA A 264 10.50 15.58 -8.77
C ALA A 264 11.63 14.55 -8.63
N THR A 265 12.88 14.93 -8.80
CA THR A 265 13.99 14.09 -8.33
C THR A 265 14.71 14.79 -7.19
N GLY A 266 14.79 14.12 -6.02
CA GLY A 266 15.59 14.58 -4.89
C GLY A 266 17.03 14.81 -5.31
N GLY A 267 17.38 16.10 -5.52
CA GLY A 267 18.65 16.51 -6.03
C GLY A 267 19.78 16.08 -5.11
N SER A 268 20.66 15.25 -5.63
CA SER A 268 21.99 15.04 -5.08
C SER A 268 22.71 16.39 -5.17
N ALA A 269 22.96 17.04 -4.04
CA ALA A 269 23.72 18.28 -3.98
C ALA A 269 25.16 18.00 -4.44
N SER A 270 25.46 18.34 -5.68
CA SER A 270 26.84 18.43 -6.17
C SER A 270 27.49 19.64 -5.54
N THR A 271 28.26 19.44 -4.51
CA THR A 271 29.18 20.47 -3.99
C THR A 271 30.31 20.65 -4.96
N THR A 272 30.16 21.58 -5.90
CA THR A 272 31.28 22.07 -6.71
C THR A 272 32.05 23.06 -5.85
N GLY A 273 33.13 22.59 -5.25
CA GLY A 273 34.11 23.50 -4.61
C GLY A 273 34.82 24.30 -5.68
N GLU A 274 34.61 25.60 -5.71
CA GLU A 274 35.48 26.53 -6.41
C GLU A 274 36.80 26.61 -5.66
N GLU A 275 37.83 26.00 -6.23
CA GLU A 275 39.20 26.27 -5.89
C GLU A 275 39.61 27.63 -6.49
N SER A 276 39.67 28.68 -5.66
CA SER A 276 40.27 29.95 -6.02
C SER A 276 41.79 29.82 -6.05
N SER A 277 42.37 29.69 -7.23
CA SER A 277 43.80 29.78 -7.40
C SER A 277 44.25 31.25 -7.28
N SER A 278 44.79 31.64 -6.15
CA SER A 278 45.56 32.87 -6.03
C SER A 278 46.90 32.71 -6.77
N LYS A 279 47.07 33.45 -7.85
CA LYS A 279 48.37 33.69 -8.46
C LYS A 279 49.18 34.63 -7.57
N ASP A 280 50.17 34.10 -6.95
CA ASP A 280 51.23 34.92 -6.33
C ASP A 280 52.37 35.08 -7.33
N SER A 281 52.58 36.31 -7.75
CA SER A 281 53.70 36.76 -8.59
C SER A 281 54.79 37.31 -7.67
N SER A 282 55.85 36.55 -7.44
CA SER A 282 57.07 37.13 -6.87
C SER A 282 58.20 37.15 -7.90
N THR A 283 58.49 38.36 -8.37
CA THR A 283 59.71 38.73 -8.98
C THR A 283 60.82 38.67 -7.93
N GLY A 284 61.91 38.03 -8.22
CA GLY A 284 63.11 38.04 -7.41
C GLY A 284 64.35 37.89 -8.23
N THR A 285 65.02 39.02 -8.41
CA THR A 285 66.31 39.23 -9.00
C THR A 285 67.46 38.64 -8.16
N ASN A 286 68.32 37.86 -8.72
CA ASN A 286 69.79 37.86 -8.75
C ASN A 286 70.33 36.49 -9.10
#